data_70665e0c4cef571af9e7bb504f046a37
#
_entry.id   70665e0c4cef571af9e7bb504f046a37
#
_cell.length_a   1.000
_cell.length_b   1.000
_cell.length_c   1.000
_cell.angle_alpha   90.00
_cell.angle_beta   90.00
_cell.angle_gamma   90.00
#
_symmetry.space_group_name_H-M   'P 1'
#
loop_
_entity.id
_entity.type
_entity.pdbx_description
1 polymer ?
#
loop_
_entity_poly.entity_id
_entity_poly.type
_entity_poly.pdbx_seq_one_letter_code
_entity_poly.pdbx_strand_id
1 'polypeptide(L)'
;MAILNYTTTIDAFKTASEIEYILMKHKAKSIMKKYEGESIVGLSFLIDTGIKQIPIRLPVRVEECLKVLQKEKKLSPRSNIKATREQAERVAWRILKDWVEAQMALLDIEMVKFEEIFMPYIETNNGHTIYERLEEKQFLLE
;
A
#
# COMPACT_ATOMS: atom_id res chain seq x y z
N MET A 1 15.24 13.57 -10.17
CA MET A 1 14.65 12.36 -10.74
C MET A 1 13.24 12.18 -10.23
N ALA A 2 12.30 11.88 -11.11
CA ALA A 2 10.90 11.75 -10.71
C ALA A 2 10.62 10.35 -10.13
N ILE A 3 9.63 10.27 -9.24
CA ILE A 3 9.27 9.00 -8.63
C ILE A 3 8.60 8.07 -9.64
N LEU A 4 8.57 6.78 -9.32
CA LEU A 4 7.94 5.77 -10.16
C LEU A 4 6.48 6.13 -10.44
N ASN A 5 6.04 5.85 -11.66
CA ASN A 5 4.65 6.02 -12.07
C ASN A 5 4.12 7.45 -12.03
N TYR A 6 5.00 8.45 -11.99
CA TYR A 6 4.57 9.84 -11.79
C TYR A 6 3.67 10.36 -12.93
N THR A 7 3.70 9.75 -14.10
CA THR A 7 2.85 10.13 -15.23
C THR A 7 1.64 9.23 -15.43
N THR A 8 1.38 8.32 -14.50
CA THR A 8 0.27 7.37 -14.69
C THR A 8 -1.07 8.07 -14.83
N THR A 9 -1.88 7.56 -15.74
CA THR A 9 -3.27 8.02 -15.92
C THR A 9 -4.27 7.01 -15.37
N ILE A 10 -3.78 5.93 -14.77
CA ILE A 10 -4.64 4.84 -14.29
C ILE A 10 -5.32 5.27 -12.99
N ASP A 11 -6.65 5.21 -13.00
CA ASP A 11 -7.47 5.59 -11.86
C ASP A 11 -7.15 4.74 -10.62
N ALA A 12 -7.16 5.37 -9.46
CA ALA A 12 -6.87 4.69 -8.19
C ALA A 12 -7.84 3.54 -7.90
N PHE A 13 -9.12 3.69 -8.26
CA PHE A 13 -10.10 2.62 -8.09
C PHE A 13 -9.75 1.39 -8.92
N LYS A 14 -9.29 1.61 -10.14
CA LYS A 14 -8.86 0.52 -11.00
C LYS A 14 -7.65 -0.19 -10.41
N THR A 15 -6.67 0.58 -9.96
CA THR A 15 -5.46 0.02 -9.35
C THR A 15 -5.80 -0.78 -8.08
N ALA A 16 -6.67 -0.24 -7.23
CA ALA A 16 -7.11 -0.95 -6.02
C ALA A 16 -7.78 -2.29 -6.38
N SER A 17 -8.57 -2.32 -7.44
CA SER A 17 -9.21 -3.55 -7.90
C SER A 17 -8.18 -4.55 -8.44
N GLU A 18 -7.13 -4.07 -9.09
CA GLU A 18 -6.03 -4.93 -9.54
C GLU A 18 -5.29 -5.55 -8.35
N ILE A 19 -5.04 -4.76 -7.30
CA ILE A 19 -4.42 -5.25 -6.07
C ILE A 19 -5.32 -6.30 -5.42
N GLU A 20 -6.61 -6.02 -5.33
CA GLU A 20 -7.59 -6.95 -4.78
C GLU A 20 -7.52 -8.31 -5.48
N TYR A 21 -7.48 -8.29 -6.80
CA TYR A 21 -7.42 -9.50 -7.60
C TYR A 21 -6.14 -10.30 -7.33
N ILE A 22 -5.01 -9.61 -7.25
CA ILE A 22 -3.71 -10.24 -6.96
C ILE A 22 -3.75 -10.90 -5.58
N LEU A 23 -4.26 -10.19 -4.58
CA LEU A 23 -4.34 -10.71 -3.22
C LEU A 23 -5.31 -11.89 -3.10
N MET A 24 -6.44 -11.82 -3.83
CA MET A 24 -7.41 -12.91 -3.83
C MET A 24 -6.79 -14.22 -4.34
N LYS A 25 -5.91 -14.13 -5.33
CA LYS A 25 -5.20 -15.30 -5.85
C LYS A 25 -4.15 -15.82 -4.88
N HIS A 26 -3.80 -15.07 -3.85
CA HIS A 26 -2.72 -15.38 -2.90
C HIS A 26 -3.22 -15.38 -1.45
N LYS A 27 -4.18 -16.21 -1.12
CA LYS A 27 -4.64 -16.48 0.25
C LYS A 27 -5.49 -15.39 0.94
N ALA A 28 -5.72 -14.24 0.35
CA ALA A 28 -6.61 -13.26 0.96
C ALA A 28 -8.04 -13.77 0.94
N LYS A 29 -8.73 -13.71 2.08
CA LYS A 29 -10.10 -14.23 2.22
C LYS A 29 -11.16 -13.15 2.09
N SER A 30 -10.93 -12.00 2.71
CA SER A 30 -11.88 -10.88 2.70
C SER A 30 -11.10 -9.61 2.48
N ILE A 31 -11.63 -8.72 1.67
CA ILE A 31 -10.95 -7.46 1.35
C ILE A 31 -11.91 -6.32 1.63
N MET A 32 -11.40 -5.29 2.34
CA MET A 32 -12.15 -4.10 2.66
C MET A 32 -11.43 -2.89 2.07
N LYS A 33 -12.17 -2.08 1.31
CA LYS A 33 -11.68 -0.81 0.78
C LYS A 33 -12.30 0.32 1.60
N LYS A 34 -11.50 1.30 1.93
CA LYS A 34 -11.96 2.46 2.71
C LYS A 34 -12.00 3.69 1.82
N TYR A 35 -13.07 4.47 1.97
CA TYR A 35 -13.29 5.68 1.16
C TYR A 35 -13.44 6.90 2.05
N GLU A 36 -13.02 8.04 1.53
CA GLU A 36 -13.33 9.36 2.09
C GLU A 36 -13.86 10.19 0.92
N GLY A 37 -15.18 10.48 0.92
CA GLY A 37 -15.82 11.10 -0.22
C GLY A 37 -15.67 10.21 -1.47
N GLU A 38 -15.10 10.77 -2.52
CA GLU A 38 -14.88 10.06 -3.78
C GLU A 38 -13.48 9.44 -3.88
N SER A 39 -12.67 9.58 -2.84
CA SER A 39 -11.30 9.05 -2.84
C SER A 39 -11.24 7.69 -2.14
N ILE A 40 -10.44 6.79 -2.69
CA ILE A 40 -10.14 5.54 -2.01
C ILE A 40 -8.88 5.75 -1.18
N VAL A 41 -8.98 5.53 0.14
CA VAL A 41 -7.92 5.89 1.08
C VAL A 41 -7.29 4.71 1.79
N GLY A 42 -7.82 3.51 1.61
CA GLY A 42 -7.24 2.35 2.27
C GLY A 42 -7.70 1.05 1.69
N LEU A 43 -6.91 0.02 1.95
CA LEU A 43 -7.23 -1.34 1.59
C LEU A 43 -6.72 -2.25 2.69
N SER A 44 -7.61 -3.06 3.25
CA SER A 44 -7.29 -4.04 4.29
C SER A 44 -7.80 -5.40 3.86
N PHE A 45 -7.19 -6.46 4.36
CA PHE A 45 -7.64 -7.81 4.03
C PHE A 45 -7.36 -8.77 5.18
N LEU A 46 -8.05 -9.91 5.14
CA LEU A 46 -7.86 -10.99 6.11
C LEU A 46 -7.15 -12.14 5.43
N ILE A 47 -6.19 -12.71 6.13
CA ILE A 47 -5.60 -13.98 5.73
C ILE A 47 -5.95 -15.03 6.78
N ASP A 48 -6.13 -16.27 6.34
CA ASP A 48 -6.43 -17.38 7.22
C ASP A 48 -5.20 -18.28 7.32
N THR A 49 -4.63 -18.37 8.51
CA THR A 49 -3.42 -19.19 8.75
C THR A 49 -3.77 -20.63 9.10
N GLY A 50 -5.08 -20.98 9.15
CA GLY A 50 -5.55 -22.27 9.64
C GLY A 50 -5.79 -22.28 11.13
N ILE A 51 -5.21 -21.34 11.87
CA ILE A 51 -5.40 -21.19 13.32
C ILE A 51 -6.35 -20.04 13.60
N LYS A 52 -6.14 -18.91 12.91
CA LYS A 52 -7.02 -17.75 13.03
C LYS A 52 -6.91 -16.86 11.80
N GLN A 53 -7.83 -15.91 11.70
CA GLN A 53 -7.79 -14.91 10.64
C GLN A 53 -7.00 -13.70 11.13
N ILE A 54 -6.08 -13.22 10.30
CA ILE A 54 -5.19 -12.11 10.63
C ILE A 54 -5.52 -10.93 9.74
N PRO A 55 -5.86 -9.76 10.33
CA PRO A 55 -6.15 -8.55 9.55
C PRO A 55 -4.86 -7.82 9.18
N ILE A 56 -4.78 -7.42 7.91
CA ILE A 56 -3.63 -6.71 7.38
C ILE A 56 -4.11 -5.42 6.74
N ARG A 57 -3.45 -4.31 7.08
CA ARG A 57 -3.77 -2.98 6.53
C ARG A 57 -2.58 -2.50 5.69
N LEU A 58 -2.81 -2.30 4.40
CA LEU A 58 -1.76 -1.85 3.49
C LEU A 58 -1.44 -0.37 3.72
N PRO A 59 -0.17 0.02 3.52
CA PRO A 59 0.26 1.41 3.77
C PRO A 59 -0.01 2.30 2.56
N VAL A 60 -1.18 2.92 2.51
CA VAL A 60 -1.50 3.88 1.47
C VAL A 60 -1.42 5.28 2.09
N ARG A 61 -0.45 6.08 1.65
CA ARG A 61 -0.21 7.42 2.21
C ARG A 61 -0.11 8.44 1.08
N VAL A 62 -1.26 8.90 0.63
CA VAL A 62 -1.37 9.83 -0.50
C VAL A 62 -0.70 11.17 -0.19
N GLU A 63 -0.81 11.66 1.05
CA GLU A 63 -0.21 12.95 1.44
C GLU A 63 1.30 12.95 1.27
N GLU A 64 1.96 11.86 1.64
CA GLU A 64 3.42 11.76 1.48
C GLU A 64 3.81 11.77 0.01
N CYS A 65 3.04 11.11 -0.84
CA CYS A 65 3.26 11.13 -2.27
C CYS A 65 3.06 12.53 -2.85
N LEU A 66 2.04 13.25 -2.40
CA LEU A 66 1.79 14.63 -2.83
C LEU A 66 2.97 15.53 -2.50
N LYS A 67 3.52 15.41 -1.31
CA LYS A 67 4.69 16.21 -0.90
C LYS A 67 5.88 15.97 -1.82
N VAL A 68 6.11 14.71 -2.20
CA VAL A 68 7.20 14.37 -3.12
C VAL A 68 6.97 14.98 -4.50
N LEU A 69 5.76 14.87 -5.03
CA LEU A 69 5.43 15.46 -6.33
C LEU A 69 5.59 16.97 -6.31
N GLN A 70 5.17 17.64 -5.24
CA GLN A 70 5.32 19.08 -5.09
C GLN A 70 6.79 19.48 -5.08
N LYS A 71 7.62 18.75 -4.34
CA LYS A 71 9.05 19.00 -4.27
C LYS A 71 9.72 18.81 -5.62
N GLU A 72 9.40 17.72 -6.30
CA GLU A 72 9.98 17.43 -7.62
C GLU A 72 9.56 18.47 -8.65
N LYS A 73 8.32 18.95 -8.59
CA LYS A 73 7.83 20.00 -9.47
C LYS A 73 8.57 21.32 -9.24
N LYS A 74 8.85 21.66 -8.00
CA LYS A 74 9.63 22.86 -7.68
C LYS A 74 11.05 22.79 -8.22
N LEU A 75 11.67 21.60 -8.17
CA LEU A 75 13.01 21.39 -8.68
C LEU A 75 13.06 21.37 -10.22
N SER A 76 11.97 21.02 -10.86
CA SER A 76 11.87 20.93 -12.33
C SER A 76 10.57 21.54 -12.81
N PRO A 77 10.43 22.90 -12.76
CA PRO A 77 9.15 23.54 -13.06
C PRO A 77 8.64 23.32 -14.49
N ARG A 78 9.54 23.02 -15.41
CA ARG A 78 9.17 22.78 -16.83
C ARG A 78 8.86 21.33 -17.13
N SER A 79 8.96 20.44 -16.12
CA SER A 79 8.65 19.03 -16.31
C SER A 79 7.14 18.82 -16.47
N ASN A 80 6.76 17.61 -16.89
CA ASN A 80 5.37 17.21 -16.99
C ASN A 80 4.79 16.66 -15.68
N ILE A 81 5.46 16.90 -14.56
CA ILE A 81 5.00 16.47 -13.25
C ILE A 81 3.73 17.24 -12.89
N LYS A 82 2.69 16.49 -12.52
CA LYS A 82 1.44 17.06 -12.00
C LYS A 82 1.42 16.89 -10.50
N ALA A 83 1.59 17.98 -9.76
CA ALA A 83 1.66 17.95 -8.30
C ALA A 83 0.28 18.23 -7.68
N THR A 84 -0.73 17.50 -8.13
CA THR A 84 -2.10 17.60 -7.62
C THR A 84 -2.43 16.40 -6.76
N ARG A 85 -3.44 16.56 -5.89
CA ARG A 85 -3.88 15.47 -5.02
C ARG A 85 -4.40 14.28 -5.85
N GLU A 86 -5.15 14.54 -6.90
CA GLU A 86 -5.67 13.50 -7.78
C GLU A 86 -4.53 12.68 -8.39
N GLN A 87 -3.48 13.35 -8.85
CA GLN A 87 -2.35 12.63 -9.42
C GLN A 87 -1.56 11.88 -8.35
N ALA A 88 -1.40 12.47 -7.16
CA ALA A 88 -0.74 11.79 -6.06
C ALA A 88 -1.46 10.50 -5.67
N GLU A 89 -2.79 10.52 -5.69
CA GLU A 89 -3.60 9.34 -5.41
C GLU A 89 -3.32 8.24 -6.44
N ARG A 90 -3.35 8.58 -7.73
CA ARG A 90 -3.05 7.59 -8.79
C ARG A 90 -1.64 7.01 -8.64
N VAL A 91 -0.67 7.87 -8.37
CA VAL A 91 0.74 7.46 -8.27
C VAL A 91 0.95 6.56 -7.04
N ALA A 92 0.41 6.95 -5.89
CA ALA A 92 0.59 6.19 -4.66
C ALA A 92 0.02 4.77 -4.80
N TRP A 93 -1.19 4.65 -5.35
CA TRP A 93 -1.79 3.34 -5.56
C TRP A 93 -1.02 2.51 -6.57
N ARG A 94 -0.50 3.13 -7.61
CA ARG A 94 0.27 2.42 -8.63
C ARG A 94 1.58 1.87 -8.08
N ILE A 95 2.27 2.66 -7.25
CA ILE A 95 3.49 2.21 -6.58
C ILE A 95 3.18 1.05 -5.62
N LEU A 96 2.09 1.17 -4.87
CA LEU A 96 1.67 0.09 -3.98
C LEU A 96 1.39 -1.19 -4.75
N LYS A 97 0.73 -1.08 -5.89
CA LYS A 97 0.46 -2.25 -6.74
C LYS A 97 1.76 -2.91 -7.20
N ASP A 98 2.74 -2.11 -7.63
CA ASP A 98 4.04 -2.64 -8.06
C ASP A 98 4.72 -3.40 -6.92
N TRP A 99 4.65 -2.86 -5.70
CA TRP A 99 5.21 -3.53 -4.53
C TRP A 99 4.51 -4.86 -4.24
N VAL A 100 3.18 -4.86 -4.26
CA VAL A 100 2.40 -6.08 -4.03
C VAL A 100 2.74 -7.14 -5.08
N GLU A 101 2.80 -6.74 -6.34
CA GLU A 101 3.15 -7.65 -7.43
C GLU A 101 4.51 -8.30 -7.22
N ALA A 102 5.51 -7.49 -6.87
CA ALA A 102 6.86 -7.99 -6.66
C ALA A 102 6.90 -8.95 -5.45
N GLN A 103 6.17 -8.63 -4.38
CA GLN A 103 6.12 -9.48 -3.21
C GLN A 103 5.43 -10.82 -3.51
N MET A 104 4.37 -10.79 -4.30
CA MET A 104 3.69 -12.03 -4.68
C MET A 104 4.58 -12.91 -5.57
N ALA A 105 5.41 -12.29 -6.42
CA ALA A 105 6.39 -13.05 -7.20
C ALA A 105 7.40 -13.76 -6.30
N LEU A 106 7.90 -13.09 -5.25
CA LEU A 106 8.79 -13.71 -4.27
C LEU A 106 8.11 -14.86 -3.53
N LEU A 107 6.84 -14.70 -3.23
CA LEU A 107 6.05 -15.74 -2.59
C LEU A 107 5.89 -16.96 -3.51
N ASP A 108 5.60 -16.72 -4.80
CA ASP A 108 5.39 -17.79 -5.77
C ASP A 108 6.64 -18.65 -5.99
N ILE A 109 7.82 -18.07 -5.88
CA ILE A 109 9.08 -18.80 -5.98
C ILE A 109 9.61 -19.26 -4.63
N GLU A 110 8.80 -19.14 -3.60
CA GLU A 110 9.07 -19.64 -2.24
C GLU A 110 10.28 -19.03 -1.54
N MET A 111 10.66 -17.80 -1.93
CA MET A 111 11.75 -17.09 -1.26
C MET A 111 11.31 -16.49 0.07
N VAL A 112 10.02 -16.22 0.23
CA VAL A 112 9.45 -15.66 1.47
C VAL A 112 8.12 -16.32 1.76
N LYS A 113 7.67 -16.21 3.02
CA LYS A 113 6.33 -16.63 3.42
C LYS A 113 5.41 -15.42 3.44
N PHE A 114 4.12 -15.65 3.28
CA PHE A 114 3.12 -14.59 3.28
C PHE A 114 3.21 -13.71 4.54
N GLU A 115 3.36 -14.36 5.69
CA GLU A 115 3.46 -13.67 6.97
C GLU A 115 4.72 -12.81 7.07
N GLU A 116 5.82 -13.24 6.45
CA GLU A 116 7.06 -12.45 6.44
C GLU A 116 6.89 -11.14 5.68
N ILE A 117 6.15 -11.18 4.57
CA ILE A 117 5.91 -9.98 3.75
C ILE A 117 5.09 -8.95 4.51
N PHE A 118 4.00 -9.39 5.14
CA PHE A 118 2.98 -8.50 5.66
C PHE A 118 3.03 -8.28 7.17
N MET A 119 3.98 -8.89 7.88
CA MET A 119 4.05 -8.77 9.34
C MET A 119 3.99 -7.33 9.86
N PRO A 120 4.73 -6.35 9.28
CA PRO A 120 4.66 -4.98 9.79
C PRO A 120 3.25 -4.39 9.70
N TYR A 121 2.44 -4.88 8.79
CA TYR A 121 1.12 -4.32 8.47
C TYR A 121 -0.03 -5.08 9.13
N ILE A 122 0.26 -6.07 9.98
CA ILE A 122 -0.76 -6.78 10.74
C ILE A 122 -1.38 -5.84 11.78
N GLU A 123 -2.71 -5.71 11.76
CA GLU A 123 -3.41 -4.91 12.76
C GLU A 123 -3.51 -5.66 14.07
N THR A 124 -3.26 -4.97 15.17
CA THR A 124 -3.42 -5.49 16.52
C THR A 124 -4.76 -5.05 17.10
N ASN A 125 -5.10 -5.58 18.28
CA ASN A 125 -6.39 -5.34 18.91
C ASN A 125 -6.73 -3.86 19.17
N ASN A 126 -5.73 -2.99 19.27
CA ASN A 126 -5.96 -1.57 19.54
C ASN A 126 -6.01 -0.72 18.27
N GLY A 127 -6.09 -1.35 17.10
CA GLY A 127 -6.18 -0.65 15.82
C GLY A 127 -4.87 -0.19 15.23
N HIS A 128 -3.75 -0.44 15.92
CA HIS A 128 -2.42 -0.11 15.42
C HIS A 128 -1.80 -1.34 14.75
N THR A 129 -0.96 -1.12 13.72
CA THR A 129 -0.20 -2.20 13.12
C THR A 129 0.97 -2.59 14.03
N ILE A 130 1.55 -3.76 13.76
CA ILE A 130 2.74 -4.20 14.49
C ILE A 130 3.86 -3.17 14.34
N TYR A 131 4.06 -2.62 13.13
CA TYR A 131 5.07 -1.61 12.92
C TYR A 131 4.84 -0.39 13.81
N GLU A 132 3.59 0.10 13.87
CA GLU A 132 3.25 1.26 14.69
C GLU A 132 3.50 1.00 16.17
N ARG A 133 3.22 -0.19 16.64
CA ARG A 133 3.47 -0.56 18.03
C ARG A 133 4.97 -0.66 18.35
N LEU A 134 5.75 -1.20 17.41
CA LEU A 134 7.20 -1.25 17.58
C LEU A 134 7.81 0.15 17.58
N GLU A 135 7.30 1.03 16.73
CA GLU A 135 7.75 2.43 16.69
C GLU A 135 7.50 3.13 18.02
N GLU A 136 6.32 2.94 18.63
CA GLU A 136 6.01 3.48 19.96
C GLU A 136 6.99 3.00 21.02
N LYS A 137 7.48 1.77 20.90
CA LYS A 137 8.44 1.18 21.83
C LYS A 137 9.88 1.37 21.38
N GLN A 138 10.14 2.24 20.40
CA GLN A 138 11.47 2.50 19.84
C GLN A 138 12.15 1.21 19.37
N PHE A 139 11.32 0.27 18.82
CA PHE A 139 11.75 -1.01 18.27
C PHE A 139 12.38 -1.96 19.31
N LEU A 140 12.05 -1.78 20.58
CA LEU A 140 12.41 -2.74 21.62
C LEU A 140 11.42 -3.89 21.60
N LEU A 141 11.93 -5.12 21.55
CA LEU A 141 11.09 -6.32 21.43
C LEU A 141 10.50 -6.79 22.76
N GLU A 142 10.88 -6.20 23.87
CA GLU A 142 10.38 -6.57 25.20
C GLU A 142 9.22 -5.72 25.67
#